data_695aa4b130d59f8516ac7b244060db5f
#
_entry.id   695aa4b130d59f8516ac7b244060db5f
#
_cell.length_a   1.000
_cell.length_b   1.000
_cell.length_c   1.000
_cell.angle_alpha   90.00
_cell.angle_beta   90.00
_cell.angle_gamma   90.00
#
_symmetry.space_group_name_H-M   'P 1'
#
loop_
_entity.id
_entity.type
_entity.pdbx_description
1 polymer ?
#
loop_
_entity_poly.entity_id
_entity_poly.type
_entity_poly.pdbx_seq_one_letter_code
_entity_poly.pdbx_strand_id
1 'polypeptide(L)'
;MKKRALAVMLAGVMVLGAQTGVWAASDTSDQKEGELTLLMTNSWIDESGASSEEFLKVIKQYEEENPGVKITLQGASQQDIKESFQTAALAGGGADIVVMDNSGHAIDLAAMGLLYPLEELTTDEELTAQYQEGPLNSGKFEGKYYSVPWYMDCTGLYYNTERLDELGIDVPTTWEELSDAVDKAKEAGYGGIITYQSAYAFYSFFYQNECPVIDTSGDVPKVVIDNEEGKEAWNYICDLISKGGLVESFKEATTWDKVYESFANGEATFLLGGDWCSTGVENINPDMDYGIAPMVKGKTEATILGGWTWNINVNCKNPELAYDLIQYLNSEKGDSIMSVEGKASARKDYDYAKALEGKDKLKVFAEELSYTKARPAVINEKSIDELITNAILEVDYGQSSAEDALTSLAQKLNENIASNCKNFWETNMK
;
A
#
# COMPACT_ATOMS: atom_id res chain seq x y z
N MET A 1 -30.37 -30.25 70.19
CA MET A 1 -30.15 -31.63 70.66
C MET A 1 -29.02 -32.22 69.80
N LYS A 2 -27.79 -32.32 70.39
CA LYS A 2 -27.09 -33.56 70.79
C LYS A 2 -26.95 -34.50 69.56
N LYS A 3 -25.76 -35.00 69.08
CA LYS A 3 -24.50 -35.39 69.76
C LYS A 3 -23.46 -35.84 68.67
N ARG A 4 -22.17 -35.48 68.82
CA ARG A 4 -20.99 -36.33 69.02
C ARG A 4 -20.54 -37.22 67.79
N ALA A 5 -19.44 -36.93 67.11
CA ALA A 5 -18.03 -37.27 67.42
C ALA A 5 -17.79 -38.80 67.49
N LEU A 6 -16.91 -39.25 66.51
CA LEU A 6 -15.92 -40.29 66.86
C LEU A 6 -14.71 -40.19 65.88
N ALA A 7 -13.55 -39.95 66.48
CA ALA A 7 -12.24 -40.06 65.82
C ALA A 7 -11.79 -41.53 65.95
N VAL A 8 -11.15 -42.06 64.90
CA VAL A 8 -10.29 -43.23 64.99
C VAL A 8 -8.97 -42.96 64.33
N MET A 9 -7.92 -42.83 65.13
CA MET A 9 -6.52 -42.96 64.70
C MET A 9 -6.18 -44.42 64.39
N LEU A 10 -5.47 -44.64 63.33
CA LEU A 10 -4.55 -45.77 63.22
C LEU A 10 -3.28 -45.36 62.51
N ALA A 11 -2.18 -45.46 63.20
CA ALA A 11 -0.83 -45.27 62.74
C ALA A 11 -0.37 -46.57 62.00
N GLY A 12 0.52 -46.43 61.05
CA GLY A 12 1.26 -47.60 60.56
C GLY A 12 2.03 -47.44 59.26
N VAL A 13 3.31 -47.26 59.45
CA VAL A 13 4.41 -47.79 58.61
C VAL A 13 4.85 -46.96 57.42
N MET A 14 5.98 -46.26 57.57
CA MET A 14 6.90 -45.79 56.52
C MET A 14 7.47 -46.98 55.75
N VAL A 15 7.37 -46.90 54.42
CA VAL A 15 8.29 -47.63 53.53
C VAL A 15 8.94 -46.54 52.67
N LEU A 16 10.24 -46.33 52.91
CA LEU A 16 11.09 -45.55 52.02
C LEU A 16 11.29 -46.34 50.72
N GLY A 17 10.62 -45.90 49.65
CA GLY A 17 10.95 -46.27 48.28
C GLY A 17 11.54 -45.04 47.60
N ALA A 18 12.86 -45.02 47.43
CA ALA A 18 13.49 -44.02 46.59
C ALA A 18 13.15 -44.32 45.11
N GLN A 19 12.15 -43.67 44.61
CA GLN A 19 11.96 -43.54 43.16
C GLN A 19 12.61 -42.23 42.73
N THR A 20 13.70 -42.34 42.00
CA THR A 20 14.25 -41.29 41.18
C THR A 20 13.24 -40.95 40.07
N GLY A 21 12.30 -40.08 40.39
CA GLY A 21 11.45 -39.45 39.40
C GLY A 21 12.34 -38.53 38.58
N VAL A 22 12.66 -38.90 37.39
CA VAL A 22 13.10 -38.00 36.35
C VAL A 22 11.92 -37.05 36.14
N TRP A 23 12.03 -35.87 36.68
CA TRP A 23 11.18 -34.73 36.25
C TRP A 23 11.63 -34.44 34.83
N ALA A 24 10.90 -34.99 33.85
CA ALA A 24 10.88 -34.37 32.55
C ALA A 24 10.38 -32.95 32.82
N ALA A 25 11.26 -31.97 32.64
CA ALA A 25 10.84 -30.60 32.45
C ALA A 25 9.87 -30.67 31.28
N SER A 26 8.59 -30.53 31.55
CA SER A 26 7.64 -30.16 30.52
C SER A 26 8.08 -28.77 30.07
N ASP A 27 8.77 -28.74 28.96
CA ASP A 27 8.84 -27.56 28.13
C ASP A 27 7.37 -27.24 27.79
N THR A 28 6.73 -26.44 28.61
CA THR A 28 5.54 -25.72 28.20
C THR A 28 6.07 -24.63 27.27
N SER A 29 6.45 -25.01 26.05
CA SER A 29 6.44 -24.06 24.97
C SER A 29 5.05 -23.43 25.00
N ASP A 30 4.96 -22.09 25.08
CA ASP A 30 3.73 -21.34 24.95
C ASP A 30 3.11 -21.74 23.59
N GLN A 31 2.25 -22.78 23.61
CA GLN A 31 1.52 -23.20 22.42
C GLN A 31 0.51 -22.09 22.15
N LYS A 32 0.72 -21.38 21.04
CA LYS A 32 -0.23 -20.39 20.57
C LYS A 32 -1.53 -21.09 20.19
N GLU A 33 -2.64 -20.55 20.62
CA GLU A 33 -3.99 -21.06 20.34
C GLU A 33 -4.91 -19.91 19.96
N GLY A 34 -5.75 -20.12 18.97
CA GLY A 34 -6.77 -19.15 18.58
C GLY A 34 -7.19 -19.23 17.13
N GLU A 35 -8.21 -18.49 16.79
CA GLU A 35 -8.68 -18.30 15.41
C GLU A 35 -8.49 -16.85 15.02
N LEU A 36 -7.98 -16.61 13.81
CA LEU A 36 -7.83 -15.28 13.20
C LEU A 36 -8.53 -15.25 11.86
N THR A 37 -9.18 -14.14 11.57
CA THR A 37 -9.74 -13.84 10.26
C THR A 37 -8.92 -12.71 9.61
N LEU A 38 -8.42 -12.96 8.42
CA LEU A 38 -7.64 -12.03 7.63
C LEU A 38 -8.42 -11.60 6.39
N LEU A 39 -8.70 -10.31 6.26
CA LEU A 39 -9.34 -9.70 5.11
C LEU A 39 -8.29 -9.04 4.20
N MET A 40 -8.28 -9.41 2.92
CA MET A 40 -7.38 -8.83 1.93
C MET A 40 -8.00 -8.86 0.52
N THR A 41 -7.30 -8.36 -0.47
CA THR A 41 -7.83 -8.38 -1.84
C THR A 41 -7.86 -9.80 -2.40
N ASN A 42 -8.84 -10.09 -3.27
CA ASN A 42 -9.04 -11.39 -3.90
C ASN A 42 -7.76 -11.90 -4.60
N SER A 43 -6.99 -10.99 -5.22
CA SER A 43 -5.75 -11.32 -5.92
C SER A 43 -4.67 -12.00 -5.06
N TRP A 44 -4.77 -11.91 -3.73
CA TRP A 44 -3.86 -12.57 -2.80
C TRP A 44 -4.32 -13.93 -2.31
N ILE A 45 -5.57 -14.33 -2.60
CA ILE A 45 -6.17 -15.55 -2.04
C ILE A 45 -6.82 -16.48 -3.06
N ASP A 46 -6.90 -16.08 -4.33
CA ASP A 46 -7.61 -16.82 -5.39
C ASP A 46 -6.76 -17.87 -6.13
N GLU A 47 -5.53 -18.10 -5.68
CA GLU A 47 -4.57 -19.05 -6.29
C GLU A 47 -4.27 -18.77 -7.78
N SER A 48 -4.55 -17.55 -8.26
CA SER A 48 -4.41 -17.21 -9.68
C SER A 48 -3.04 -16.65 -10.05
N GLY A 49 -2.19 -16.36 -9.07
CA GLY A 49 -0.87 -15.76 -9.27
C GLY A 49 0.22 -16.37 -8.40
N ALA A 50 1.47 -16.20 -8.81
CA ALA A 50 2.62 -16.75 -8.08
C ALA A 50 2.74 -16.22 -6.65
N SER A 51 2.42 -14.94 -6.43
CA SER A 51 2.43 -14.33 -5.09
C SER A 51 1.33 -14.89 -4.20
N SER A 52 0.12 -15.13 -4.74
CA SER A 52 -0.99 -15.72 -3.96
C SER A 52 -0.71 -17.17 -3.59
N GLU A 53 -0.18 -17.97 -4.51
CA GLU A 53 0.24 -19.35 -4.21
C GLU A 53 1.28 -19.40 -3.09
N GLU A 54 2.30 -18.53 -3.15
CA GLU A 54 3.34 -18.49 -2.13
C GLU A 54 2.81 -17.95 -0.80
N PHE A 55 1.91 -16.96 -0.81
CA PHE A 55 1.24 -16.44 0.38
C PHE A 55 0.45 -17.54 1.10
N LEU A 56 -0.37 -18.29 0.37
CA LEU A 56 -1.17 -19.39 0.93
C LEU A 56 -0.28 -20.50 1.51
N LYS A 57 0.85 -20.78 0.87
CA LYS A 57 1.85 -21.71 1.36
C LYS A 57 2.47 -21.26 2.69
N VAL A 58 2.83 -19.97 2.82
CA VAL A 58 3.40 -19.39 4.05
C VAL A 58 2.36 -19.37 5.18
N ILE A 59 1.10 -19.06 4.89
CA ILE A 59 -0.02 -19.16 5.86
C ILE A 59 -0.14 -20.58 6.39
N LYS A 60 -0.14 -21.58 5.49
CA LYS A 60 -0.20 -22.99 5.89
C LYS A 60 1.00 -23.41 6.72
N GLN A 61 2.19 -22.93 6.39
CA GLN A 61 3.40 -23.20 7.18
C GLN A 61 3.28 -22.63 8.60
N TYR A 62 2.72 -21.42 8.76
CA TYR A 62 2.46 -20.85 10.07
C TYR A 62 1.50 -21.70 10.90
N GLU A 63 0.42 -22.23 10.31
CA GLU A 63 -0.52 -23.12 11.00
C GLU A 63 0.13 -24.49 11.37
N GLU A 64 0.99 -25.02 10.51
CA GLU A 64 1.74 -26.25 10.79
C GLU A 64 2.75 -26.06 11.94
N GLU A 65 3.40 -24.90 12.03
CA GLU A 65 4.31 -24.53 13.11
C GLU A 65 3.55 -24.18 14.41
N ASN A 66 2.25 -23.79 14.32
CA ASN A 66 1.38 -23.43 15.43
C ASN A 66 0.04 -24.20 15.37
N PRO A 67 0.01 -25.50 15.68
CA PRO A 67 -1.17 -26.37 15.42
C PRO A 67 -2.42 -26.02 16.22
N GLY A 68 -2.32 -25.11 17.22
CA GLY A 68 -3.47 -24.55 17.94
C GLY A 68 -4.09 -23.32 17.28
N VAL A 69 -3.48 -22.81 16.19
CA VAL A 69 -3.93 -21.62 15.49
C VAL A 69 -4.63 -21.99 14.18
N LYS A 70 -5.72 -21.28 13.90
CA LYS A 70 -6.44 -21.40 12.63
C LYS A 70 -6.61 -20.02 12.00
N ILE A 71 -6.30 -19.92 10.71
CA ILE A 71 -6.43 -18.70 9.92
C ILE A 71 -7.54 -18.87 8.88
N THR A 72 -8.48 -17.93 8.86
CA THR A 72 -9.54 -17.85 7.85
C THR A 72 -9.29 -16.64 6.96
N LEU A 73 -9.17 -16.87 5.65
CA LEU A 73 -8.97 -15.82 4.67
C LEU A 73 -10.31 -15.35 4.11
N GLN A 74 -10.47 -14.03 3.99
CA GLN A 74 -11.62 -13.38 3.36
C GLN A 74 -11.13 -12.46 2.26
N GLY A 75 -11.77 -12.52 1.09
CA GLY A 75 -11.44 -11.68 -0.05
C GLY A 75 -12.43 -10.54 -0.24
N ALA A 76 -11.92 -9.40 -0.71
CA ALA A 76 -12.71 -8.28 -1.18
C ALA A 76 -12.07 -7.67 -2.44
N SER A 77 -12.79 -6.81 -3.17
CA SER A 77 -12.15 -5.97 -4.18
C SER A 77 -11.30 -4.88 -3.51
N GLN A 78 -10.29 -4.38 -4.22
CA GLN A 78 -9.48 -3.27 -3.72
C GLN A 78 -10.33 -2.02 -3.43
N GLN A 79 -11.38 -1.81 -4.23
CA GLN A 79 -12.29 -0.67 -4.08
C GLN A 79 -13.18 -0.78 -2.82
N ASP A 80 -13.56 -1.99 -2.43
CA ASP A 80 -14.57 -2.23 -1.38
C ASP A 80 -13.97 -2.64 -0.02
N ILE A 81 -12.67 -2.95 0.03
CA ILE A 81 -12.05 -3.57 1.21
C ILE A 81 -12.14 -2.67 2.46
N LYS A 82 -11.87 -1.36 2.30
CA LYS A 82 -11.94 -0.38 3.39
C LYS A 82 -13.36 -0.26 3.94
N GLU A 83 -14.33 -0.03 3.07
CA GLU A 83 -15.73 0.17 3.43
C GLU A 83 -16.35 -1.10 4.05
N SER A 84 -15.98 -2.26 3.53
CA SER A 84 -16.39 -3.56 4.10
C SER A 84 -15.84 -3.76 5.50
N PHE A 85 -14.55 -3.52 5.70
CA PHE A 85 -13.91 -3.58 7.01
C PHE A 85 -14.52 -2.56 7.97
N GLN A 86 -14.60 -1.29 7.57
CA GLN A 86 -15.15 -0.20 8.40
C GLN A 86 -16.56 -0.51 8.88
N THR A 87 -17.44 -0.98 7.99
CA THR A 87 -18.82 -1.32 8.32
C THR A 87 -18.89 -2.43 9.38
N ALA A 88 -18.10 -3.48 9.19
CA ALA A 88 -18.06 -4.61 10.12
C ALA A 88 -17.44 -4.23 11.47
N ALA A 89 -16.37 -3.44 11.47
CA ALA A 89 -15.69 -2.98 12.68
C ALA A 89 -16.58 -2.03 13.51
N LEU A 90 -17.31 -1.11 12.87
CA LEU A 90 -18.31 -0.25 13.54
C LEU A 90 -19.44 -1.06 14.18
N ALA A 91 -19.79 -2.22 13.63
CA ALA A 91 -20.77 -3.14 14.19
C ALA A 91 -20.20 -3.99 15.36
N GLY A 92 -18.94 -3.80 15.74
CA GLY A 92 -18.28 -4.52 16.84
C GLY A 92 -17.75 -5.91 16.44
N GLY A 93 -17.46 -6.14 15.15
CA GLY A 93 -16.97 -7.41 14.62
C GLY A 93 -16.05 -7.21 13.40
N GLY A 94 -16.13 -8.13 12.46
CA GLY A 94 -15.32 -8.13 11.23
C GLY A 94 -14.04 -8.96 11.35
N ALA A 95 -13.20 -8.87 10.33
CA ALA A 95 -11.90 -9.55 10.31
C ALA A 95 -10.98 -9.00 11.40
N ASP A 96 -10.13 -9.88 11.98
CA ASP A 96 -9.15 -9.50 13.00
C ASP A 96 -8.02 -8.67 12.43
N ILE A 97 -7.62 -8.99 11.19
CA ILE A 97 -6.58 -8.28 10.45
C ILE A 97 -7.15 -7.87 9.09
N VAL A 98 -6.84 -6.67 8.64
CA VAL A 98 -7.12 -6.23 7.27
C VAL A 98 -5.85 -5.74 6.60
N VAL A 99 -5.66 -6.14 5.33
CA VAL A 99 -4.56 -5.69 4.47
C VAL A 99 -5.09 -4.71 3.45
N MET A 100 -4.54 -3.50 3.46
CA MET A 100 -4.97 -2.41 2.57
C MET A 100 -3.75 -1.69 2.00
N ASP A 101 -3.95 -1.00 0.89
CA ASP A 101 -2.93 -0.08 0.40
C ASP A 101 -2.72 1.11 1.36
N ASN A 102 -1.58 1.77 1.22
CA ASN A 102 -1.17 2.85 2.13
C ASN A 102 -1.74 4.24 1.75
N SER A 103 -2.90 4.29 1.08
CA SER A 103 -3.57 5.53 0.66
C SER A 103 -4.37 6.21 1.78
N GLY A 104 -3.79 6.42 2.94
CA GLY A 104 -4.45 7.07 4.08
C GLY A 104 -5.54 6.24 4.78
N HIS A 105 -5.84 5.03 4.30
CA HIS A 105 -6.88 4.18 4.87
C HIS A 105 -6.65 3.88 6.35
N ALA A 106 -5.42 3.62 6.75
CA ALA A 106 -5.08 3.38 8.15
C ALA A 106 -5.33 4.62 9.02
N ILE A 107 -5.01 5.81 8.52
CA ILE A 107 -5.25 7.08 9.23
C ILE A 107 -6.75 7.31 9.43
N ASP A 108 -7.55 7.11 8.39
CA ASP A 108 -9.01 7.25 8.47
C ASP A 108 -9.64 6.31 9.50
N LEU A 109 -9.25 5.05 9.46
CA LEU A 109 -9.76 4.03 10.38
C LEU A 109 -9.26 4.25 11.81
N ALA A 110 -8.01 4.69 11.98
CA ALA A 110 -7.46 5.07 13.29
C ALA A 110 -8.19 6.29 13.88
N ALA A 111 -8.48 7.31 13.07
CA ALA A 111 -9.26 8.48 13.48
C ALA A 111 -10.68 8.11 13.92
N MET A 112 -11.26 7.06 13.37
CA MET A 112 -12.55 6.50 13.79
C MET A 112 -12.46 5.58 15.00
N GLY A 113 -11.24 5.27 15.50
CA GLY A 113 -11.01 4.34 16.61
C GLY A 113 -11.28 2.87 16.24
N LEU A 114 -11.09 2.49 14.97
CA LEU A 114 -11.39 1.15 14.46
C LEU A 114 -10.16 0.25 14.36
N LEU A 115 -8.96 0.81 14.54
CA LEU A 115 -7.71 0.05 14.54
C LEU A 115 -7.12 -0.06 15.94
N TYR A 116 -6.43 -1.16 16.19
CA TYR A 116 -5.72 -1.41 17.43
C TYR A 116 -4.38 -0.64 17.40
N PRO A 117 -4.04 0.16 18.43
CA PRO A 117 -2.77 0.88 18.48
C PRO A 117 -1.61 -0.08 18.73
N LEU A 118 -0.56 0.01 17.92
CA LEU A 118 0.56 -0.94 18.00
C LEU A 118 1.42 -0.77 19.25
N GLU A 119 1.37 0.38 19.93
CA GLU A 119 2.09 0.62 21.19
C GLU A 119 1.66 -0.32 22.33
N GLU A 120 0.49 -0.94 22.22
CA GLU A 120 0.04 -1.96 23.15
C GLU A 120 0.71 -3.34 22.89
N LEU A 121 1.38 -3.52 21.75
CA LEU A 121 1.96 -4.79 21.29
C LEU A 121 3.46 -4.74 21.10
N THR A 122 4.02 -3.56 20.84
CA THR A 122 5.44 -3.33 20.53
C THR A 122 5.83 -1.89 20.88
N THR A 123 7.08 -1.53 20.65
CA THR A 123 7.59 -0.18 20.92
C THR A 123 7.88 0.57 19.60
N ASP A 124 7.84 1.90 19.64
CA ASP A 124 8.26 2.77 18.53
C ASP A 124 9.71 2.46 18.10
N GLU A 125 10.60 2.12 19.07
CA GLU A 125 11.99 1.78 18.80
C GLU A 125 12.10 0.49 17.97
N GLU A 126 11.31 -0.55 18.31
CA GLU A 126 11.26 -1.80 17.55
C GLU A 126 10.72 -1.60 16.14
N LEU A 127 9.63 -0.85 15.98
CA LEU A 127 9.05 -0.55 14.66
C LEU A 127 10.02 0.25 13.79
N THR A 128 10.60 1.31 14.35
CA THR A 128 11.56 2.15 13.60
C THR A 128 12.89 1.44 13.32
N ALA A 129 13.28 0.46 14.11
CA ALA A 129 14.45 -0.38 13.81
C ALA A 129 14.18 -1.34 12.65
N GLN A 130 12.96 -1.89 12.55
CA GLN A 130 12.62 -2.93 11.59
C GLN A 130 12.22 -2.38 10.21
N TYR A 131 11.46 -1.27 10.16
CA TYR A 131 10.79 -0.82 8.93
C TYR A 131 11.37 0.48 8.37
N GLN A 132 11.24 0.66 7.05
CA GLN A 132 11.55 1.90 6.36
C GLN A 132 10.63 3.02 6.86
N GLU A 133 11.18 4.22 6.99
CA GLU A 133 10.50 5.36 7.62
C GLU A 133 9.24 5.79 6.85
N GLY A 134 9.34 5.91 5.53
CA GLY A 134 8.22 6.36 4.69
C GLY A 134 6.99 5.47 4.82
N PRO A 135 7.08 4.14 4.53
CA PRO A 135 5.97 3.21 4.69
C PRO A 135 5.45 3.12 6.13
N LEU A 136 6.33 3.16 7.13
CA LEU A 136 5.93 3.11 8.54
C LEU A 136 5.11 4.34 8.93
N ASN A 137 5.54 5.52 8.51
CA ASN A 137 4.85 6.78 8.83
C ASN A 137 3.49 6.93 8.12
N SER A 138 3.23 6.20 7.03
CA SER A 138 1.92 6.21 6.37
C SER A 138 0.78 5.68 7.25
N GLY A 139 1.12 4.90 8.29
CA GLY A 139 0.17 4.39 9.29
C GLY A 139 0.22 5.10 10.63
N LYS A 140 0.88 6.28 10.70
CA LYS A 140 1.01 7.04 11.94
C LYS A 140 -0.09 8.08 12.08
N PHE A 141 -0.84 8.01 13.17
CA PHE A 141 -1.91 8.96 13.49
C PHE A 141 -1.77 9.43 14.94
N GLU A 142 -1.80 10.75 15.18
CA GLU A 142 -1.64 11.37 16.51
C GLU A 142 -0.42 10.86 17.32
N GLY A 143 0.68 10.64 16.63
CA GLY A 143 1.91 10.18 17.25
C GLY A 143 1.99 8.67 17.49
N LYS A 144 0.93 7.91 17.22
CA LYS A 144 0.86 6.45 17.39
C LYS A 144 0.84 5.72 16.06
N TYR A 145 1.39 4.51 16.04
CA TYR A 145 1.33 3.63 14.87
C TYR A 145 0.12 2.71 14.95
N TYR A 146 -0.62 2.58 13.84
CA TYR A 146 -1.82 1.75 13.71
C TYR A 146 -1.70 0.71 12.62
N SER A 147 -0.63 0.76 11.81
CA SER A 147 -0.36 -0.23 10.78
C SER A 147 1.09 -0.65 10.75
N VAL A 148 1.31 -1.92 10.41
CA VAL A 148 2.63 -2.47 10.11
C VAL A 148 2.78 -2.46 8.59
N PRO A 149 3.80 -1.83 8.01
CA PRO A 149 3.99 -1.87 6.57
C PRO A 149 4.40 -3.29 6.14
N TRP A 150 3.84 -3.73 5.02
CA TRP A 150 4.16 -5.04 4.43
C TRP A 150 5.21 -4.90 3.35
N TYR A 151 4.83 -4.25 2.26
CA TYR A 151 5.74 -3.93 1.19
C TYR A 151 5.55 -2.50 0.71
N MET A 152 6.51 -2.02 -0.05
CA MET A 152 6.49 -0.70 -0.66
C MET A 152 6.67 -0.81 -2.16
N ASP A 153 6.11 0.12 -2.88
CA ASP A 153 6.20 0.25 -4.32
C ASP A 153 6.28 1.73 -4.74
N CYS A 154 6.50 1.97 -5.99
CA CYS A 154 6.52 3.29 -6.59
C CYS A 154 6.18 3.22 -8.08
N THR A 155 5.99 4.36 -8.72
CA THR A 155 5.79 4.40 -10.17
C THR A 155 7.11 4.56 -10.93
N GLY A 156 7.15 3.96 -12.12
CA GLY A 156 8.18 4.13 -13.14
C GLY A 156 7.54 4.37 -14.51
N LEU A 157 8.36 4.58 -15.51
CA LEU A 157 7.95 4.82 -16.87
C LEU A 157 8.18 3.56 -17.72
N TYR A 158 7.10 2.85 -18.06
CA TYR A 158 7.12 1.80 -19.07
C TYR A 158 7.06 2.41 -20.47
N TYR A 159 7.78 1.82 -21.41
CA TYR A 159 7.79 2.27 -22.80
C TYR A 159 7.81 1.10 -23.78
N ASN A 160 7.16 1.25 -24.92
CA ASN A 160 7.19 0.29 -26.01
C ASN A 160 8.51 0.45 -26.78
N THR A 161 9.42 -0.53 -26.68
CA THR A 161 10.78 -0.46 -27.24
C THR A 161 10.75 -0.36 -28.76
N GLU A 162 9.98 -1.23 -29.44
CA GLU A 162 9.87 -1.23 -30.90
C GLU A 162 9.41 0.13 -31.44
N ARG A 163 8.47 0.77 -30.72
CA ARG A 163 7.93 2.06 -31.13
C ARG A 163 8.93 3.20 -30.95
N LEU A 164 9.66 3.20 -29.84
CA LEU A 164 10.71 4.19 -29.62
C LEU A 164 11.81 4.07 -30.72
N ASP A 165 12.21 2.85 -31.02
CA ASP A 165 13.20 2.56 -32.08
C ASP A 165 12.70 3.00 -33.45
N GLU A 166 11.46 2.67 -33.83
CA GLU A 166 10.85 3.08 -35.10
C GLU A 166 10.81 4.59 -35.28
N LEU A 167 10.51 5.32 -34.20
CA LEU A 167 10.38 6.78 -34.24
C LEU A 167 11.69 7.52 -33.97
N GLY A 168 12.76 6.82 -33.64
CA GLY A 168 14.05 7.42 -33.26
C GLY A 168 13.89 8.29 -32.00
N ILE A 169 13.15 7.80 -31.01
CA ILE A 169 12.92 8.47 -29.72
C ILE A 169 13.83 7.80 -28.70
N ASP A 170 14.69 8.58 -28.06
CA ASP A 170 15.41 8.13 -26.86
C ASP A 170 14.45 8.00 -25.68
N VAL A 171 14.75 7.12 -24.72
CA VAL A 171 13.95 6.98 -23.50
C VAL A 171 13.97 8.30 -22.73
N PRO A 172 12.79 8.95 -22.51
CA PRO A 172 12.74 10.26 -21.89
C PRO A 172 13.13 10.20 -20.41
N THR A 173 13.92 11.18 -19.97
CA THR A 173 14.41 11.34 -18.60
C THR A 173 13.92 12.62 -17.93
N THR A 174 13.36 13.55 -18.70
CA THR A 174 12.84 14.84 -18.22
C THR A 174 11.40 15.07 -18.69
N TRP A 175 10.73 16.02 -18.07
CA TRP A 175 9.38 16.43 -18.48
C TRP A 175 9.32 16.89 -19.94
N GLU A 176 10.32 17.66 -20.37
CA GLU A 176 10.40 18.15 -21.74
C GLU A 176 10.57 17.00 -22.73
N GLU A 177 11.50 16.06 -22.45
CA GLU A 177 11.73 14.89 -23.30
C GLU A 177 10.50 13.98 -23.37
N LEU A 178 9.76 13.79 -22.26
CA LEU A 178 8.51 13.02 -22.28
C LEU A 178 7.43 13.72 -23.12
N SER A 179 7.28 15.03 -22.99
CA SER A 179 6.33 15.80 -23.80
C SER A 179 6.65 15.67 -25.28
N ASP A 180 7.93 15.83 -25.67
CA ASP A 180 8.40 15.71 -27.05
C ASP A 180 8.21 14.28 -27.59
N ALA A 181 8.48 13.27 -26.78
CA ALA A 181 8.28 11.87 -27.14
C ALA A 181 6.80 11.54 -27.40
N VAL A 182 5.90 12.07 -26.55
CA VAL A 182 4.45 11.93 -26.74
C VAL A 182 4.00 12.64 -28.01
N ASP A 183 4.47 13.85 -28.29
CA ASP A 183 4.12 14.60 -29.52
C ASP A 183 4.59 13.82 -30.77
N LYS A 184 5.80 13.28 -30.81
CA LYS A 184 6.30 12.46 -31.91
C LYS A 184 5.49 11.17 -32.11
N ALA A 185 5.14 10.48 -31.00
CA ALA A 185 4.31 9.28 -31.09
C ALA A 185 2.95 9.60 -31.71
N LYS A 186 2.32 10.69 -31.32
CA LYS A 186 1.04 11.13 -31.84
C LYS A 186 1.11 11.58 -33.31
N GLU A 187 2.15 12.31 -33.72
CA GLU A 187 2.37 12.70 -35.12
C GLU A 187 2.48 11.47 -36.01
N ALA A 188 3.02 10.37 -35.50
CA ALA A 188 3.10 9.08 -36.18
C ALA A 188 1.80 8.26 -36.14
N GLY A 189 0.77 8.72 -35.41
CA GLY A 189 -0.51 8.06 -35.27
C GLY A 189 -0.61 7.06 -34.11
N TYR A 190 0.35 7.09 -33.20
CA TYR A 190 0.36 6.26 -32.00
C TYR A 190 -0.25 7.01 -30.79
N GLY A 191 -0.71 6.27 -29.79
CA GLY A 191 -1.16 6.84 -28.52
C GLY A 191 0.02 7.26 -27.63
N GLY A 192 -0.20 8.22 -26.75
CA GLY A 192 0.80 8.71 -25.80
C GLY A 192 0.91 7.84 -24.56
N ILE A 193 0.29 8.27 -23.46
CA ILE A 193 0.43 7.71 -22.11
C ILE A 193 -0.85 7.04 -21.66
N ILE A 194 -0.75 5.89 -21.00
CA ILE A 194 -1.80 5.26 -20.18
C ILE A 194 -1.35 5.18 -18.72
N THR A 195 -2.27 5.36 -17.80
CA THR A 195 -2.12 5.06 -16.37
C THR A 195 -3.47 4.74 -15.76
N TYR A 196 -3.49 4.29 -14.52
CA TYR A 196 -4.74 4.14 -13.77
C TYR A 196 -5.44 5.49 -13.59
N GLN A 197 -6.76 5.51 -13.75
CA GLN A 197 -7.58 6.72 -13.62
C GLN A 197 -7.69 7.14 -12.15
N SER A 198 -6.57 7.61 -11.60
CA SER A 198 -6.49 8.16 -10.25
C SER A 198 -5.38 9.21 -10.18
N ALA A 199 -5.36 9.98 -9.10
CA ALA A 199 -4.29 10.93 -8.82
C ALA A 199 -2.93 10.25 -8.58
N TYR A 200 -2.89 8.95 -8.32
CA TYR A 200 -1.70 8.23 -7.85
C TYR A 200 -0.44 8.52 -8.67
N ALA A 201 -0.43 8.22 -9.96
CA ALA A 201 0.75 8.48 -10.80
C ALA A 201 1.05 9.97 -10.97
N PHE A 202 0.03 10.84 -10.92
CA PHE A 202 0.17 12.27 -11.11
C PHE A 202 0.82 12.99 -9.92
N TYR A 203 0.74 12.43 -8.70
CA TYR A 203 1.47 12.97 -7.55
C TYR A 203 2.98 13.06 -7.82
N SER A 204 3.55 12.14 -8.59
CA SER A 204 4.97 12.16 -8.94
C SER A 204 5.36 13.50 -9.58
N PHE A 205 4.54 14.04 -10.49
CA PHE A 205 4.82 15.33 -11.14
C PHE A 205 4.79 16.50 -10.16
N PHE A 206 3.87 16.51 -9.20
CA PHE A 206 3.86 17.53 -8.16
C PHE A 206 5.13 17.45 -7.29
N TYR A 207 5.53 16.25 -6.86
CA TYR A 207 6.72 16.05 -6.03
C TYR A 207 8.01 16.37 -6.78
N GLN A 208 8.08 16.06 -8.08
CA GLN A 208 9.21 16.42 -8.95
C GLN A 208 9.36 17.94 -9.09
N ASN A 209 8.30 18.69 -8.86
CA ASN A 209 8.32 20.15 -8.83
C ASN A 209 8.32 20.73 -7.40
N GLU A 210 8.67 19.91 -6.39
CA GLU A 210 8.78 20.31 -4.99
C GLU A 210 7.45 20.75 -4.34
N CYS A 211 6.31 20.36 -4.91
CA CYS A 211 4.98 20.64 -4.37
C CYS A 211 4.40 19.40 -3.66
N PRO A 212 4.19 19.43 -2.33
CA PRO A 212 3.60 18.31 -1.61
C PRO A 212 2.07 18.22 -1.75
N VAL A 213 1.43 19.05 -2.57
CA VAL A 213 -0.02 19.17 -2.72
C VAL A 213 -0.69 19.72 -1.45
N ILE A 214 -0.45 19.07 -0.31
CA ILE A 214 -0.83 19.51 1.02
C ILE A 214 0.41 19.49 1.90
N ASP A 215 0.77 20.63 2.46
CA ASP A 215 1.85 20.79 3.42
C ASP A 215 1.36 20.38 4.83
N THR A 216 1.92 19.31 5.34
CA THR A 216 1.64 18.75 6.68
C THR A 216 2.76 19.01 7.69
N SER A 217 3.72 19.89 7.38
CA SER A 217 4.86 20.20 8.26
C SER A 217 4.48 21.07 9.47
N GLY A 218 3.32 21.73 9.44
CA GLY A 218 2.80 22.55 10.52
C GLY A 218 1.72 21.85 11.34
N ASP A 219 1.24 22.53 12.40
CA ASP A 219 0.16 22.02 13.27
C ASP A 219 -1.17 21.82 12.53
N VAL A 220 -1.38 22.56 11.45
CA VAL A 220 -2.58 22.48 10.61
C VAL A 220 -2.15 22.25 9.16
N PRO A 221 -2.65 21.22 8.50
CA PRO A 221 -2.38 20.98 7.09
C PRO A 221 -2.79 22.20 6.22
N LYS A 222 -1.99 22.50 5.20
CA LYS A 222 -2.26 23.59 4.25
C LYS A 222 -2.28 23.06 2.83
N VAL A 223 -3.31 23.41 2.08
CA VAL A 223 -3.35 23.18 0.64
C VAL A 223 -2.35 24.12 -0.03
N VAL A 224 -1.44 23.57 -0.81
CA VAL A 224 -0.38 24.31 -1.51
C VAL A 224 -0.32 23.98 -3.00
N ILE A 225 -1.26 23.20 -3.52
CA ILE A 225 -1.32 22.79 -4.93
C ILE A 225 -1.43 23.98 -5.89
N ASP A 226 -1.90 25.13 -5.42
CA ASP A 226 -2.06 26.38 -6.17
C ASP A 226 -0.93 27.40 -5.93
N ASN A 227 0.15 27.00 -5.24
CA ASN A 227 1.39 27.78 -5.19
C ASN A 227 2.11 27.77 -6.57
N GLU A 228 3.24 28.43 -6.69
CA GLU A 228 3.97 28.53 -7.95
C GLU A 228 4.40 27.13 -8.45
N GLU A 229 4.99 26.33 -7.59
CA GLU A 229 5.44 24.97 -7.89
C GLU A 229 4.27 24.05 -8.28
N GLY A 230 3.17 24.12 -7.54
CA GLY A 230 1.96 23.33 -7.83
C GLY A 230 1.32 23.74 -9.15
N LYS A 231 1.26 25.04 -9.46
CA LYS A 231 0.77 25.55 -10.76
C LYS A 231 1.61 25.08 -11.94
N GLU A 232 2.94 25.10 -11.80
CA GLU A 232 3.84 24.60 -12.84
C GLU A 232 3.60 23.11 -13.10
N ALA A 233 3.52 22.28 -12.06
CA ALA A 233 3.24 20.85 -12.20
C ALA A 233 1.86 20.58 -12.79
N TRP A 234 0.84 21.28 -12.32
CA TRP A 234 -0.51 21.18 -12.84
C TRP A 234 -0.60 21.56 -14.32
N ASN A 235 0.04 22.66 -14.70
CA ASN A 235 0.08 23.10 -16.09
C ASN A 235 0.78 22.06 -16.98
N TYR A 236 1.88 21.47 -16.52
CA TYR A 236 2.55 20.40 -17.26
C TYR A 236 1.61 19.20 -17.49
N ILE A 237 0.90 18.73 -16.46
CA ILE A 237 -0.10 17.66 -16.57
C ILE A 237 -1.19 18.02 -17.56
N CYS A 238 -1.74 19.23 -17.44
CA CYS A 238 -2.81 19.72 -18.34
C CYS A 238 -2.33 19.93 -19.78
N ASP A 239 -1.07 20.33 -19.99
CA ASP A 239 -0.47 20.44 -21.31
C ASP A 239 -0.32 19.06 -21.97
N LEU A 240 0.13 18.05 -21.23
CA LEU A 240 0.14 16.67 -21.73
C LEU A 240 -1.26 16.21 -22.13
N ILE A 241 -2.28 16.49 -21.30
CA ILE A 241 -3.67 16.13 -21.57
C ILE A 241 -4.19 16.87 -22.81
N SER A 242 -4.01 18.18 -22.89
CA SER A 242 -4.54 19.02 -23.98
C SER A 242 -3.96 18.69 -25.33
N LYS A 243 -2.71 18.22 -25.37
CA LYS A 243 -2.07 17.67 -26.56
C LYS A 243 -2.62 16.27 -26.92
N GLY A 244 -3.56 15.72 -26.13
CA GLY A 244 -4.04 14.32 -26.20
C GLY A 244 -2.92 13.37 -25.84
N GLY A 245 -2.08 13.72 -24.88
CA GLY A 245 -1.00 12.87 -24.38
C GLY A 245 -1.52 11.66 -23.62
N LEU A 246 -2.69 11.75 -23.00
CA LEU A 246 -3.39 10.57 -22.49
C LEU A 246 -4.15 9.89 -23.64
N VAL A 247 -4.10 8.56 -23.69
CA VAL A 247 -4.87 7.78 -24.66
C VAL A 247 -6.36 7.80 -24.31
N GLU A 248 -7.24 7.60 -25.30
CA GLU A 248 -8.71 7.64 -25.09
C GLU A 248 -9.15 6.61 -24.04
N SER A 249 -8.54 5.42 -24.00
CA SER A 249 -8.82 4.37 -23.01
C SER A 249 -8.51 4.78 -21.57
N PHE A 250 -7.76 5.86 -21.32
CA PHE A 250 -7.58 6.42 -19.97
C PHE A 250 -8.92 6.76 -19.30
N LYS A 251 -9.90 7.20 -20.06
CA LYS A 251 -11.26 7.53 -19.55
C LYS A 251 -12.00 6.33 -18.96
N GLU A 252 -11.57 5.12 -19.32
CA GLU A 252 -12.15 3.85 -18.86
C GLU A 252 -11.17 3.05 -17.98
N ALA A 253 -9.96 3.58 -17.72
CA ALA A 253 -8.88 2.92 -16.99
C ALA A 253 -9.12 2.92 -15.47
N THR A 254 -10.31 2.50 -15.03
CA THR A 254 -10.74 2.42 -13.63
C THR A 254 -10.33 1.11 -12.94
N THR A 255 -9.61 0.25 -13.65
CA THR A 255 -8.95 -0.95 -13.13
C THR A 255 -7.57 -1.08 -13.76
N TRP A 256 -6.65 -1.73 -13.07
CA TRP A 256 -5.31 -1.99 -13.62
C TRP A 256 -5.36 -2.90 -14.85
N ASP A 257 -6.32 -3.83 -14.93
CA ASP A 257 -6.51 -4.70 -16.11
C ASP A 257 -6.72 -3.86 -17.38
N LYS A 258 -7.49 -2.78 -17.31
CA LYS A 258 -7.67 -1.86 -18.43
C LYS A 258 -6.39 -1.13 -18.83
N VAL A 259 -5.57 -0.78 -17.86
CA VAL A 259 -4.25 -0.17 -18.10
C VAL A 259 -3.33 -1.18 -18.82
N TYR A 260 -3.27 -2.42 -18.33
CA TYR A 260 -2.46 -3.47 -18.94
C TYR A 260 -2.93 -3.80 -20.36
N GLU A 261 -4.25 -3.96 -20.56
CA GLU A 261 -4.86 -4.18 -21.88
C GLU A 261 -4.45 -3.09 -22.88
N SER A 262 -4.58 -1.82 -22.51
CA SER A 262 -4.24 -0.69 -23.36
C SER A 262 -2.77 -0.67 -23.77
N PHE A 263 -1.86 -0.86 -22.82
CA PHE A 263 -0.42 -0.87 -23.12
C PHE A 263 0.01 -2.12 -23.88
N ALA A 264 -0.41 -3.31 -23.43
CA ALA A 264 -0.05 -4.60 -24.04
C ALA A 264 -0.57 -4.75 -25.47
N ASN A 265 -1.70 -4.13 -25.81
CA ASN A 265 -2.25 -4.07 -27.17
C ASN A 265 -1.66 -2.95 -28.03
N GLY A 266 -0.73 -2.16 -27.48
CA GLY A 266 -0.04 -1.10 -28.21
C GLY A 266 -0.90 0.16 -28.45
N GLU A 267 -1.97 0.38 -27.69
CA GLU A 267 -2.72 1.63 -27.76
C GLU A 267 -1.91 2.81 -27.21
N ALA A 268 -1.10 2.57 -26.19
CA ALA A 268 -0.21 3.57 -25.60
C ALA A 268 1.28 3.30 -25.91
N THR A 269 2.06 4.36 -26.06
CA THR A 269 3.53 4.30 -26.19
C THR A 269 4.19 4.17 -24.80
N PHE A 270 3.60 4.82 -23.82
CA PHE A 270 4.09 4.85 -22.45
C PHE A 270 3.01 4.40 -21.46
N LEU A 271 3.45 3.76 -20.34
CA LEU A 271 2.58 3.46 -19.19
C LEU A 271 3.26 3.98 -17.93
N LEU A 272 2.52 4.75 -17.11
CA LEU A 272 2.95 5.14 -15.77
C LEU A 272 2.37 4.15 -14.77
N GLY A 273 3.24 3.38 -14.12
CA GLY A 273 2.81 2.35 -13.17
C GLY A 273 3.99 1.75 -12.41
N GLY A 274 3.70 0.86 -11.48
CA GLY A 274 4.72 0.23 -10.63
C GLY A 274 5.13 -1.18 -11.10
N ASP A 275 5.86 -1.87 -10.23
CA ASP A 275 6.39 -3.22 -10.49
C ASP A 275 5.31 -4.24 -10.88
N TRP A 276 4.11 -4.10 -10.34
CA TRP A 276 2.95 -4.96 -10.63
C TRP A 276 2.49 -4.92 -12.10
N CYS A 277 2.79 -3.84 -12.82
CA CYS A 277 2.38 -3.71 -14.22
C CYS A 277 3.12 -4.69 -15.13
N SER A 278 4.34 -5.08 -14.79
CA SER A 278 5.13 -6.04 -15.57
C SER A 278 4.39 -7.36 -15.74
N THR A 279 3.98 -7.96 -14.64
CA THR A 279 3.19 -9.22 -14.65
C THR A 279 1.86 -9.05 -15.40
N GLY A 280 1.16 -7.92 -15.18
CA GLY A 280 -0.12 -7.64 -15.86
C GLY A 280 0.03 -7.56 -17.39
N VAL A 281 1.05 -6.87 -17.87
CA VAL A 281 1.34 -6.73 -19.30
C VAL A 281 1.77 -8.07 -19.91
N GLU A 282 2.68 -8.80 -19.26
CA GLU A 282 3.20 -10.09 -19.74
C GLU A 282 2.13 -11.19 -19.79
N ASN A 283 1.15 -11.17 -18.89
CA ASN A 283 0.01 -12.08 -18.93
C ASN A 283 -0.89 -11.85 -20.16
N ILE A 284 -0.98 -10.63 -20.67
CA ILE A 284 -1.79 -10.30 -21.84
C ILE A 284 -0.98 -10.49 -23.14
N ASN A 285 0.24 -9.99 -23.18
CA ASN A 285 1.11 -10.07 -24.35
C ASN A 285 2.56 -10.43 -23.92
N PRO A 286 2.85 -11.73 -23.79
CA PRO A 286 4.17 -12.20 -23.37
C PRO A 286 5.30 -11.88 -24.37
N ASP A 287 4.95 -11.59 -25.62
CA ASP A 287 5.91 -11.29 -26.68
C ASP A 287 6.13 -9.76 -26.86
N MET A 288 5.49 -8.92 -26.03
CA MET A 288 5.66 -7.47 -26.12
C MET A 288 7.08 -7.08 -25.73
N ASP A 289 7.76 -6.39 -26.64
CA ASP A 289 9.05 -5.74 -26.31
C ASP A 289 8.80 -4.39 -25.66
N TYR A 290 9.11 -4.32 -24.37
CA TYR A 290 8.98 -3.11 -23.55
C TYR A 290 10.15 -2.97 -22.60
N GLY A 291 10.49 -1.74 -22.25
CA GLY A 291 11.41 -1.40 -21.19
C GLY A 291 10.73 -0.65 -20.05
N ILE A 292 11.46 -0.54 -18.95
CA ILE A 292 11.06 0.27 -17.79
C ILE A 292 12.21 1.22 -17.48
N ALA A 293 11.90 2.49 -17.32
CA ALA A 293 12.83 3.54 -16.93
C ALA A 293 12.38 4.18 -15.61
N PRO A 294 13.29 4.87 -14.91
CA PRO A 294 12.90 5.78 -13.84
C PRO A 294 11.81 6.75 -14.30
N MET A 295 11.02 7.26 -13.36
CA MET A 295 10.13 8.39 -13.67
C MET A 295 10.96 9.55 -14.20
N VAL A 296 10.40 10.25 -15.18
CA VAL A 296 11.00 11.50 -15.64
C VAL A 296 11.16 12.49 -14.50
N LYS A 297 12.18 13.33 -14.54
CA LYS A 297 12.39 14.34 -13.51
C LYS A 297 11.93 15.72 -13.95
N GLY A 298 11.44 16.49 -13.01
CA GLY A 298 11.23 17.92 -13.10
C GLY A 298 12.42 18.67 -12.50
N LYS A 299 12.18 19.50 -11.47
CA LYS A 299 13.26 20.15 -10.69
C LYS A 299 14.08 19.12 -9.91
N THR A 300 13.42 18.07 -9.40
CA THR A 300 14.03 16.99 -8.64
C THR A 300 13.61 15.62 -9.15
N GLU A 301 14.32 14.58 -8.75
CA GLU A 301 13.90 13.20 -8.88
C GLU A 301 12.91 12.90 -7.76
N ALA A 302 11.71 12.48 -8.12
CA ALA A 302 10.70 12.04 -7.16
C ALA A 302 9.66 11.13 -7.82
N THR A 303 9.16 10.18 -7.06
CA THR A 303 8.04 9.33 -7.41
C THR A 303 7.13 9.13 -6.20
N ILE A 304 5.88 8.71 -6.43
CA ILE A 304 4.93 8.44 -5.37
C ILE A 304 5.31 7.16 -4.61
N LEU A 305 5.26 7.20 -3.27
CA LEU A 305 5.34 6.01 -2.43
C LEU A 305 3.97 5.32 -2.39
N GLY A 306 3.94 4.09 -2.82
CA GLY A 306 2.86 3.16 -2.64
C GLY A 306 3.25 2.02 -1.70
N GLY A 307 2.40 0.98 -1.67
CA GLY A 307 2.60 -0.21 -0.86
C GLY A 307 1.38 -0.59 -0.06
N TRP A 308 1.52 -1.62 0.77
CA TRP A 308 0.43 -2.21 1.53
C TRP A 308 0.79 -2.36 3.00
N THR A 309 -0.23 -2.34 3.84
CA THR A 309 -0.11 -2.37 5.30
C THR A 309 -1.02 -3.42 5.92
N TRP A 310 -0.55 -4.00 7.02
CA TRP A 310 -1.31 -4.83 7.93
C TRP A 310 -1.94 -3.97 9.02
N ASN A 311 -3.22 -4.16 9.28
CA ASN A 311 -3.95 -3.36 10.25
C ASN A 311 -4.78 -4.30 11.14
N ILE A 312 -4.65 -4.16 12.46
CA ILE A 312 -5.37 -4.97 13.44
C ILE A 312 -6.67 -4.26 13.82
N ASN A 313 -7.78 -4.99 13.77
CA ASN A 313 -9.09 -4.49 14.17
C ASN A 313 -9.12 -4.21 15.68
N VAL A 314 -9.66 -3.08 16.09
CA VAL A 314 -9.85 -2.77 17.51
C VAL A 314 -10.72 -3.81 18.24
N ASN A 315 -11.59 -4.53 17.51
CA ASN A 315 -12.44 -5.60 18.04
C ASN A 315 -11.75 -6.98 18.03
N CYS A 316 -10.50 -7.09 17.59
CA CYS A 316 -9.73 -8.33 17.61
C CYS A 316 -9.63 -8.85 19.05
N LYS A 317 -9.98 -10.12 19.26
CA LYS A 317 -9.98 -10.72 20.60
C LYS A 317 -8.61 -11.20 21.06
N ASN A 318 -7.70 -11.40 20.11
CA ASN A 318 -6.34 -11.85 20.36
C ASN A 318 -5.36 -11.02 19.53
N PRO A 319 -5.19 -9.72 19.88
CA PRO A 319 -4.34 -8.83 19.10
C PRO A 319 -2.84 -9.23 19.14
N GLU A 320 -2.39 -9.90 20.22
CA GLU A 320 -1.02 -10.42 20.31
C GLU A 320 -0.80 -11.54 19.28
N LEU A 321 -1.76 -12.45 19.09
CA LEU A 321 -1.68 -13.48 18.06
C LEU A 321 -1.76 -12.89 16.65
N ALA A 322 -2.60 -11.86 16.46
CA ALA A 322 -2.67 -11.15 15.19
C ALA A 322 -1.35 -10.47 14.84
N TYR A 323 -0.72 -9.80 15.81
CA TYR A 323 0.59 -9.19 15.65
C TYR A 323 1.68 -10.22 15.38
N ASP A 324 1.67 -11.34 16.08
CA ASP A 324 2.62 -12.44 15.86
C ASP A 324 2.53 -13.03 14.43
N LEU A 325 1.32 -13.22 13.91
CA LEU A 325 1.12 -13.62 12.51
C LEU A 325 1.69 -12.57 11.55
N ILE A 326 1.44 -11.28 11.80
CA ILE A 326 1.99 -10.18 11.00
C ILE A 326 3.52 -10.21 11.02
N GLN A 327 4.13 -10.38 12.19
CA GLN A 327 5.59 -10.48 12.32
C GLN A 327 6.14 -11.70 11.58
N TYR A 328 5.45 -12.83 11.61
CA TYR A 328 5.84 -14.03 10.86
C TYR A 328 5.83 -13.79 9.34
N LEU A 329 4.73 -13.19 8.83
CA LEU A 329 4.58 -12.84 7.41
C LEU A 329 5.56 -11.74 6.97
N ASN A 330 5.99 -10.90 7.90
CA ASN A 330 7.00 -9.84 7.70
C ASN A 330 8.40 -10.28 8.16
N SER A 331 8.71 -11.57 8.20
CA SER A 331 10.04 -12.09 8.53
C SER A 331 10.68 -12.76 7.30
N GLU A 332 11.87 -13.32 7.47
CA GLU A 332 12.51 -14.15 6.44
C GLU A 332 11.62 -15.31 5.96
N LYS A 333 10.65 -15.75 6.77
CA LYS A 333 9.64 -16.76 6.40
C LYS A 333 8.70 -16.28 5.30
N GLY A 334 8.36 -14.98 5.32
CA GLY A 334 7.50 -14.34 4.32
C GLY A 334 8.25 -13.76 3.13
N ASP A 335 9.58 -13.75 3.11
CA ASP A 335 10.38 -13.14 2.04
C ASP A 335 10.12 -13.75 0.66
N SER A 336 9.74 -15.03 0.62
CA SER A 336 9.40 -15.73 -0.62
C SER A 336 8.18 -15.11 -1.31
N ILE A 337 7.21 -14.57 -0.54
CA ILE A 337 6.01 -13.90 -1.06
C ILE A 337 6.41 -12.66 -1.87
N MET A 338 7.36 -11.89 -1.35
CA MET A 338 7.88 -10.70 -2.03
C MET A 338 8.79 -11.06 -3.21
N SER A 339 9.67 -12.04 -3.00
CA SER A 339 10.70 -12.41 -3.97
C SER A 339 10.14 -13.01 -5.25
N VAL A 340 9.00 -13.70 -5.19
CA VAL A 340 8.44 -14.39 -6.36
C VAL A 340 8.09 -13.45 -7.51
N GLU A 341 7.60 -12.26 -7.21
CA GLU A 341 7.30 -11.21 -8.20
C GLU A 341 8.31 -10.05 -8.19
N GLY A 342 9.31 -10.08 -7.31
CA GLY A 342 10.31 -9.00 -7.22
C GLY A 342 9.79 -7.74 -6.53
N LYS A 343 8.92 -7.90 -5.53
CA LYS A 343 8.41 -6.79 -4.72
C LYS A 343 9.39 -6.39 -3.62
N ALA A 344 9.39 -5.12 -3.26
CA ALA A 344 10.22 -4.58 -2.19
C ALA A 344 9.51 -4.70 -0.85
N SER A 345 9.98 -5.54 0.07
CA SER A 345 9.52 -5.53 1.45
C SER A 345 9.79 -4.16 2.10
N ALA A 346 8.89 -3.73 2.97
CA ALA A 346 9.10 -2.51 3.78
C ALA A 346 10.12 -2.70 4.93
N ARG A 347 10.64 -3.91 5.13
CA ARG A 347 11.67 -4.20 6.13
C ARG A 347 13.04 -3.68 5.68
N LYS A 348 13.81 -3.17 6.64
CA LYS A 348 15.18 -2.66 6.39
C LYS A 348 16.20 -3.74 6.11
N ASP A 349 15.99 -4.96 6.63
CA ASP A 349 16.90 -6.11 6.49
C ASP A 349 16.60 -7.00 5.29
N TYR A 350 15.57 -6.66 4.49
CA TYR A 350 15.22 -7.42 3.29
C TYR A 350 16.22 -7.22 2.16
N ASP A 351 16.72 -8.32 1.61
CA ASP A 351 17.66 -8.32 0.48
C ASP A 351 16.89 -8.16 -0.86
N TYR A 352 16.52 -6.91 -1.17
CA TYR A 352 15.79 -6.60 -2.40
C TYR A 352 16.60 -6.92 -3.65
N ALA A 353 17.92 -6.74 -3.63
CA ALA A 353 18.78 -7.05 -4.77
C ALA A 353 18.71 -8.55 -5.12
N LYS A 354 18.66 -9.42 -4.12
CA LYS A 354 18.46 -10.85 -4.30
C LYS A 354 17.07 -11.19 -4.85
N ALA A 355 16.03 -10.51 -4.40
CA ALA A 355 14.67 -10.71 -4.92
C ALA A 355 14.54 -10.33 -6.41
N LEU A 356 15.39 -9.45 -6.89
CA LEU A 356 15.46 -9.00 -8.29
C LEU A 356 16.40 -9.83 -9.17
N GLU A 357 17.01 -10.90 -8.67
CA GLU A 357 17.81 -11.81 -9.50
C GLU A 357 16.94 -12.43 -10.60
N GLY A 358 17.39 -12.28 -11.87
CA GLY A 358 16.63 -12.73 -13.05
C GLY A 358 15.47 -11.83 -13.48
N LYS A 359 15.25 -10.69 -12.81
CA LYS A 359 14.18 -9.73 -13.10
C LYS A 359 14.76 -8.36 -13.50
N ASP A 360 15.58 -8.35 -14.54
CA ASP A 360 16.40 -7.18 -14.92
C ASP A 360 15.56 -5.93 -15.16
N LYS A 361 14.36 -6.04 -15.75
CA LYS A 361 13.47 -4.90 -15.99
C LYS A 361 13.01 -4.22 -14.69
N LEU A 362 12.84 -4.98 -13.61
CA LEU A 362 12.36 -4.46 -12.32
C LEU A 362 13.46 -3.81 -11.48
N LYS A 363 14.74 -3.94 -11.85
CA LYS A 363 15.86 -3.36 -11.10
C LYS A 363 15.78 -1.83 -10.99
N VAL A 364 15.13 -1.18 -11.93
CA VAL A 364 14.89 0.27 -11.90
C VAL A 364 14.16 0.70 -10.63
N PHE A 365 13.22 -0.11 -10.14
CA PHE A 365 12.46 0.23 -8.93
C PHE A 365 13.31 0.22 -7.67
N ALA A 366 14.44 -0.52 -7.64
CA ALA A 366 15.34 -0.48 -6.49
C ALA A 366 16.00 0.91 -6.31
N GLU A 367 16.25 1.62 -7.40
CA GLU A 367 16.76 2.99 -7.38
C GLU A 367 15.61 3.99 -7.10
N GLU A 368 14.49 3.84 -7.82
CA GLU A 368 13.31 4.72 -7.71
C GLU A 368 12.74 4.79 -6.29
N LEU A 369 12.75 3.69 -5.54
CA LEU A 369 12.30 3.67 -4.14
C LEU A 369 13.06 4.65 -3.24
N SER A 370 14.31 5.03 -3.59
CA SER A 370 15.08 6.03 -2.85
C SER A 370 14.55 7.46 -3.03
N TYR A 371 13.78 7.72 -4.07
CA TYR A 371 13.20 9.02 -4.41
C TYR A 371 11.71 9.12 -4.05
N THR A 372 11.17 8.12 -3.37
CA THR A 372 9.74 8.09 -3.04
C THR A 372 9.32 9.19 -2.08
N LYS A 373 8.13 9.72 -2.30
CA LYS A 373 7.44 10.65 -1.41
C LYS A 373 6.07 10.08 -1.05
N ALA A 374 5.78 10.04 0.23
CA ALA A 374 4.47 9.62 0.71
C ALA A 374 3.40 10.67 0.38
N ARG A 375 2.16 10.22 0.20
CA ARG A 375 1.00 11.11 0.14
C ARG A 375 0.84 11.87 1.45
N PRO A 376 0.15 13.03 1.44
CA PRO A 376 -0.11 13.78 2.65
C PRO A 376 -0.84 12.92 3.70
N ALA A 377 -0.30 12.83 4.90
CA ALA A 377 -0.89 12.08 6.02
C ALA A 377 -2.05 12.90 6.64
N VAL A 378 -3.20 12.88 6.02
CA VAL A 378 -4.41 13.61 6.44
C VAL A 378 -5.63 12.70 6.45
N ILE A 379 -6.62 13.04 7.28
CA ILE A 379 -7.91 12.33 7.30
C ILE A 379 -8.62 12.56 5.96
N ASN A 380 -9.26 11.49 5.46
CA ASN A 380 -10.02 11.48 4.22
C ASN A 380 -9.17 11.71 2.96
N GLU A 381 -7.95 11.16 2.95
CA GLU A 381 -7.00 11.26 1.84
C GLU A 381 -7.60 10.72 0.53
N LYS A 382 -8.41 9.65 0.58
CA LYS A 382 -9.12 9.12 -0.60
C LYS A 382 -9.98 10.20 -1.29
N SER A 383 -10.67 11.04 -0.54
CA SER A 383 -11.43 12.15 -1.13
C SER A 383 -10.52 13.19 -1.78
N ILE A 384 -9.32 13.39 -1.28
CA ILE A 384 -8.32 14.28 -1.89
C ILE A 384 -7.89 13.71 -3.23
N ASP A 385 -7.57 12.43 -3.31
CA ASP A 385 -7.26 11.72 -4.55
C ASP A 385 -8.42 11.82 -5.57
N GLU A 386 -9.65 11.61 -5.12
CA GLU A 386 -10.84 11.75 -5.96
C GLU A 386 -11.02 13.16 -6.48
N LEU A 387 -10.77 14.20 -5.67
CA LEU A 387 -10.87 15.60 -6.10
C LEU A 387 -9.83 15.94 -7.17
N ILE A 388 -8.58 15.47 -7.00
CA ILE A 388 -7.51 15.68 -7.99
C ILE A 388 -7.83 14.90 -9.27
N THR A 389 -8.26 13.65 -9.16
CA THR A 389 -8.66 12.81 -10.31
C THR A 389 -9.78 13.47 -11.11
N ASN A 390 -10.81 13.95 -10.42
CA ASN A 390 -11.94 14.62 -11.07
C ASN A 390 -11.50 15.91 -11.79
N ALA A 391 -10.60 16.70 -11.20
CA ALA A 391 -10.08 17.90 -11.85
C ALA A 391 -9.27 17.57 -13.11
N ILE A 392 -8.48 16.49 -13.10
CA ILE A 392 -7.78 15.95 -14.29
C ILE A 392 -8.79 15.57 -15.37
N LEU A 393 -9.85 14.85 -15.01
CA LEU A 393 -10.89 14.42 -15.94
C LEU A 393 -11.69 15.61 -16.51
N GLU A 394 -12.00 16.64 -15.69
CA GLU A 394 -12.66 17.85 -16.17
C GLU A 394 -11.85 18.52 -17.30
N VAL A 395 -10.51 18.52 -17.18
CA VAL A 395 -9.62 19.02 -18.25
C VAL A 395 -9.59 18.08 -19.45
N ASP A 396 -9.45 16.77 -19.23
CA ASP A 396 -9.40 15.76 -20.30
C ASP A 396 -10.69 15.69 -21.13
N TYR A 397 -11.84 15.89 -20.50
CA TYR A 397 -13.13 16.02 -21.19
C TYR A 397 -13.37 17.41 -21.82
N GLY A 398 -12.45 18.37 -21.65
CA GLY A 398 -12.62 19.73 -22.12
C GLY A 398 -13.75 20.51 -21.42
N GLN A 399 -14.11 20.10 -20.23
CA GLN A 399 -15.18 20.71 -19.42
C GLN A 399 -14.69 21.94 -18.66
N SER A 400 -13.40 22.02 -18.38
CA SER A 400 -12.77 23.12 -17.66
C SER A 400 -11.42 23.50 -18.28
N SER A 401 -11.02 24.76 -18.17
CA SER A 401 -9.64 25.15 -18.44
C SER A 401 -8.72 24.67 -17.32
N ALA A 402 -7.40 24.55 -17.59
CA ALA A 402 -6.44 24.19 -16.56
C ALA A 402 -6.47 25.14 -15.35
N GLU A 403 -6.61 26.45 -15.59
CA GLU A 403 -6.67 27.48 -14.55
C GLU A 403 -7.94 27.37 -13.70
N ASP A 404 -9.11 27.21 -14.34
CA ASP A 404 -10.38 27.10 -13.63
C ASP A 404 -10.46 25.80 -12.83
N ALA A 405 -9.98 24.68 -13.41
CA ALA A 405 -9.92 23.37 -12.74
C ALA A 405 -9.03 23.44 -11.48
N LEU A 406 -7.83 24.03 -11.57
CA LEU A 406 -6.95 24.19 -10.42
C LEU A 406 -7.55 25.10 -9.34
N THR A 407 -8.17 26.19 -9.74
CA THR A 407 -8.82 27.12 -8.81
C THR A 407 -9.95 26.42 -8.03
N SER A 408 -10.80 25.69 -8.76
CA SER A 408 -11.88 24.88 -8.16
C SER A 408 -11.34 23.77 -7.28
N LEU A 409 -10.29 23.08 -7.73
CA LEU A 409 -9.62 22.01 -6.96
C LEU A 409 -9.06 22.55 -5.65
N ALA A 410 -8.28 23.63 -5.68
CA ALA A 410 -7.70 24.23 -4.48
C ALA A 410 -8.78 24.65 -3.47
N GLN A 411 -9.90 25.20 -3.94
CA GLN A 411 -11.03 25.53 -3.09
C GLN A 411 -11.63 24.26 -2.44
N LYS A 412 -11.94 23.23 -3.22
CA LYS A 412 -12.52 21.97 -2.72
C LYS A 412 -11.61 21.28 -1.73
N LEU A 413 -10.29 21.29 -1.97
CA LEU A 413 -9.30 20.74 -1.05
C LEU A 413 -9.27 21.53 0.27
N ASN A 414 -9.30 22.85 0.22
CA ASN A 414 -9.37 23.68 1.43
C ASN A 414 -10.65 23.43 2.24
N GLU A 415 -11.79 23.26 1.58
CA GLU A 415 -13.06 22.91 2.23
C GLU A 415 -13.00 21.51 2.88
N ASN A 416 -12.39 20.53 2.20
CA ASN A 416 -12.18 19.18 2.71
C ASN A 416 -11.31 19.20 3.96
N ILE A 417 -10.12 19.80 3.90
CA ILE A 417 -9.20 19.91 5.03
C ILE A 417 -9.83 20.65 6.20
N ALA A 418 -10.49 21.79 5.96
CA ALA A 418 -11.13 22.56 7.01
C ALA A 418 -12.25 21.79 7.72
N SER A 419 -13.04 21.01 6.97
CA SER A 419 -14.12 20.21 7.56
C SER A 419 -13.57 19.08 8.43
N ASN A 420 -12.53 18.40 7.99
CA ASN A 420 -11.91 17.26 8.69
C ASN A 420 -11.09 17.72 9.91
N CYS A 421 -10.30 18.78 9.77
CA CYS A 421 -9.58 19.35 10.90
C CYS A 421 -10.51 19.92 11.96
N LYS A 422 -11.60 20.58 11.57
CA LYS A 422 -12.57 21.16 12.51
C LYS A 422 -13.25 20.08 13.35
N ASN A 423 -13.68 19.00 12.76
CA ASN A 423 -14.28 17.86 13.47
C ASN A 423 -13.25 17.19 14.38
N PHE A 424 -12.01 17.09 13.95
CA PHE A 424 -10.90 16.55 14.71
C PHE A 424 -10.60 17.34 15.98
N TRP A 425 -10.46 18.69 15.86
CA TRP A 425 -10.15 19.56 16.99
C TRP A 425 -11.32 19.66 17.98
N GLU A 426 -12.57 19.68 17.51
CA GLU A 426 -13.76 19.70 18.38
C GLU A 426 -13.92 18.41 19.19
N THR A 427 -13.44 17.29 18.68
CA THR A 427 -13.51 15.98 19.36
C THR A 427 -12.39 15.79 20.38
N ASN A 428 -11.20 16.32 20.12
CA ASN A 428 -10.02 16.15 20.98
C ASN A 428 -9.76 17.27 21.97
N MET A 429 -10.52 18.37 21.91
CA MET A 429 -10.46 19.47 22.90
C MET A 429 -11.53 19.39 24.00
N LYS A 430 -12.25 18.27 24.08
CA LYS A 430 -13.17 17.93 25.19
C LYS A 430 -12.58 16.88 26.08
#